data_ee6a7c136bf22b263189cfa7aca8387b
#
_entry.id   ee6a7c136bf22b263189cfa7aca8387b
#
_cell.length_a   1.000
_cell.length_b   1.000
_cell.length_c   1.000
_cell.angle_alpha   90.00
_cell.angle_beta   90.00
_cell.angle_gamma   90.00
#
_symmetry.space_group_name_H-M   'P 1'
#
loop_
_entity.id
_entity.type
_entity.pdbx_description
1 polymer ?
#
loop_
_entity_poly.entity_id
_entity_poly.type
_entity_poly.pdbx_seq_one_letter_code
_entity_poly.pdbx_strand_id
1 'polypeptide(L)'
;MKKSYIIFSVILFGCGGGGGGGTDSNEIQNNPPTINNSNFTYDALENQTQAFLVNASDPDNDVIVYEINGGADENLFLVDSNGQVSFLTAPDFENPADQNQNNSYEVSVRVYDGELYSSSSIFTVNVTNDENDDADNSSPSCTDQGQNTLLCELVWENINREFYIVNPNNLSSENQAPLLISLHGGADYADANMQYTGFLDIIDEKGFIAIFPQGTIAEGKGDTGWYAGGDCSGLEVCDLSFIERLIDYSIESLNIDQNRVYVSGFSNGAFMVYTLACFSSDKIAAFAPVSGSMSPDDFQICNPQRPIPVIHIHGINDDSIPVQGSDYVTPLQDVSLYLSSINNCAQNSVVDGEDTNEDGYAWYSEISSDCNDNVSVNFTYL
;
A
#
# COMPACT_ATOMS: atom_id res chain seq x y z
N MET A 1 -3.01 -18.23 -17.21
CA MET A 1 -2.62 -18.09 -18.64
C MET A 1 -1.27 -18.77 -18.82
N LYS A 2 -1.19 -19.80 -19.68
CA LYS A 2 0.05 -20.57 -19.91
C LYS A 2 1.03 -19.69 -20.68
N LYS A 3 2.21 -19.39 -20.10
CA LYS A 3 3.32 -18.76 -20.81
C LYS A 3 4.04 -19.84 -21.63
N SER A 4 4.00 -19.71 -22.97
CA SER A 4 4.79 -20.52 -23.89
C SER A 4 6.21 -19.97 -23.97
N TYR A 5 7.18 -20.79 -23.65
CA TYR A 5 8.59 -20.50 -23.92
C TYR A 5 8.92 -20.96 -25.36
N ILE A 6 9.47 -20.05 -26.15
CA ILE A 6 9.96 -20.33 -27.51
C ILE A 6 11.40 -20.84 -27.37
N ILE A 7 11.61 -22.11 -27.70
CA ILE A 7 12.95 -22.69 -27.80
C ILE A 7 13.46 -22.40 -29.24
N PHE A 8 14.53 -21.64 -29.35
CA PHE A 8 15.26 -21.47 -30.60
C PHE A 8 16.20 -22.67 -30.79
N SER A 9 15.82 -23.60 -31.69
CA SER A 9 16.72 -24.63 -32.19
C SER A 9 17.55 -24.04 -33.33
N VAL A 10 18.86 -23.93 -33.13
CA VAL A 10 19.82 -23.63 -34.20
C VAL A 10 20.22 -24.97 -34.86
N ILE A 11 19.73 -25.22 -36.05
CA ILE A 11 20.17 -26.35 -36.86
C ILE A 11 21.40 -25.89 -37.66
N LEU A 12 22.56 -26.43 -37.33
CA LEU A 12 23.79 -26.31 -38.13
C LEU A 12 23.84 -27.51 -39.12
N PHE A 13 23.73 -27.23 -40.41
CA PHE A 13 24.06 -28.17 -41.47
C PHE A 13 25.59 -28.17 -41.67
N GLY A 14 26.26 -29.30 -41.33
CA GLY A 14 27.63 -29.54 -41.69
C GLY A 14 27.71 -30.57 -42.79
N CYS A 15 28.37 -30.21 -43.90
CA CYS A 15 28.60 -31.06 -45.08
C CYS A 15 29.85 -31.90 -44.86
N GLY A 16 29.80 -33.21 -45.24
CA GLY A 16 30.76 -34.21 -44.91
C GLY A 16 32.10 -34.15 -45.65
N GLY A 17 33.05 -34.93 -45.13
CA GLY A 17 34.32 -35.27 -45.81
C GLY A 17 35.04 -36.29 -44.91
N GLY A 18 35.16 -37.55 -45.42
CA GLY A 18 35.71 -38.66 -44.67
C GLY A 18 37.22 -38.62 -44.49
N GLY A 19 37.71 -39.29 -43.45
CA GLY A 19 39.11 -39.59 -43.16
C GLY A 19 39.22 -40.22 -41.78
N GLY A 20 39.49 -41.56 -41.74
CA GLY A 20 39.64 -42.26 -40.49
C GLY A 20 40.85 -41.84 -39.68
N GLY A 21 40.67 -41.73 -38.43
CA GLY A 21 41.66 -41.57 -37.37
C GLY A 21 40.89 -41.62 -36.05
N GLY A 22 41.14 -42.67 -35.26
CA GLY A 22 40.56 -42.74 -33.92
C GLY A 22 40.96 -41.52 -33.10
N THR A 23 40.03 -40.65 -32.92
CA THR A 23 40.11 -39.64 -31.87
C THR A 23 39.36 -40.21 -30.69
N ASP A 24 40.07 -40.49 -29.60
CA ASP A 24 39.47 -40.48 -28.30
C ASP A 24 38.78 -39.11 -28.15
N SER A 25 37.50 -39.08 -28.43
CA SER A 25 36.68 -37.98 -27.99
C SER A 25 36.64 -38.10 -26.47
N ASN A 26 37.55 -37.41 -25.79
CA ASN A 26 37.26 -36.97 -24.43
C ASN A 26 35.99 -36.09 -24.54
N GLU A 27 34.84 -36.72 -24.50
CA GLU A 27 33.62 -35.98 -24.18
C GLU A 27 33.92 -35.33 -22.83
N ILE A 28 34.04 -34.01 -22.82
CA ILE A 28 34.11 -33.24 -21.55
C ILE A 28 32.80 -33.56 -20.86
N GLN A 29 32.86 -34.41 -19.85
CA GLN A 29 31.69 -34.82 -19.09
C GLN A 29 31.26 -33.63 -18.26
N ASN A 30 30.06 -33.09 -18.52
CA ASN A 30 29.46 -32.05 -17.68
C ASN A 30 29.21 -32.62 -16.26
N ASN A 31 29.64 -31.87 -15.25
CA ASN A 31 29.42 -32.18 -13.84
C ASN A 31 28.34 -31.21 -13.27
N PRO A 32 27.42 -31.71 -12.46
CA PRO A 32 26.37 -30.86 -11.92
C PRO A 32 26.92 -29.78 -10.97
N PRO A 33 26.29 -28.59 -10.94
CA PRO A 33 26.65 -27.53 -10.01
C PRO A 33 26.36 -27.96 -8.55
N THR A 34 26.96 -27.26 -7.61
CA THR A 34 26.84 -27.54 -6.17
C THR A 34 26.49 -26.26 -5.39
N ILE A 35 25.61 -26.43 -4.40
CA ILE A 35 25.35 -25.38 -3.39
C ILE A 35 26.39 -25.52 -2.28
N ASN A 36 27.12 -24.46 -2.00
CA ASN A 36 28.28 -24.40 -1.11
C ASN A 36 28.01 -23.76 0.25
N ASN A 37 26.76 -23.43 0.57
CA ASN A 37 26.43 -22.87 1.86
C ASN A 37 26.84 -23.81 3.00
N SER A 38 27.53 -23.29 3.99
CA SER A 38 27.87 -24.03 5.21
C SER A 38 26.79 -23.92 6.29
N ASN A 39 25.90 -22.97 6.15
CA ASN A 39 24.74 -22.75 7.00
C ASN A 39 23.47 -22.84 6.16
N PHE A 40 22.44 -23.46 6.70
CA PHE A 40 21.12 -23.61 6.07
C PHE A 40 19.99 -23.00 6.92
N THR A 41 20.35 -22.32 8.00
CA THR A 41 19.43 -21.58 8.85
C THR A 41 19.92 -20.14 8.97
N TYR A 42 19.05 -19.20 8.70
CA TYR A 42 19.32 -17.75 8.72
C TYR A 42 18.28 -17.04 9.56
N ASP A 43 18.68 -15.97 10.21
CA ASP A 43 17.76 -15.05 10.86
C ASP A 43 17.57 -13.85 9.95
N ALA A 44 16.32 -13.43 9.77
CA ALA A 44 15.92 -12.22 9.07
C ALA A 44 15.11 -11.36 10.02
N LEU A 45 15.45 -10.08 10.11
CA LEU A 45 14.61 -9.14 10.85
C LEU A 45 13.32 -8.95 10.06
N GLU A 46 12.19 -8.87 10.74
CA GLU A 46 10.93 -8.52 10.12
C GLU A 46 10.98 -7.14 9.43
N ASN A 47 9.93 -6.77 8.68
CA ASN A 47 9.86 -5.54 7.92
C ASN A 47 10.93 -5.38 6.82
N GLN A 48 11.71 -6.45 6.53
CA GLN A 48 12.73 -6.47 5.49
C GLN A 48 12.51 -7.66 4.55
N THR A 49 12.63 -7.41 3.25
CA THR A 49 12.44 -8.49 2.26
C THR A 49 13.66 -9.38 2.09
N GLN A 50 14.86 -8.90 2.38
CA GLN A 50 16.09 -9.66 2.18
C GLN A 50 16.20 -10.82 3.19
N ALA A 51 16.35 -12.08 2.70
CA ALA A 51 16.46 -13.25 3.55
C ALA A 51 17.90 -13.78 3.65
N PHE A 52 18.44 -14.37 2.57
CA PHE A 52 19.79 -14.95 2.58
C PHE A 52 20.37 -15.09 1.17
N LEU A 53 21.68 -15.34 1.08
CA LEU A 53 22.39 -15.58 -0.16
C LEU A 53 22.71 -17.06 -0.33
N VAL A 54 22.34 -17.62 -1.47
CA VAL A 54 22.77 -18.97 -1.89
C VAL A 54 24.09 -18.86 -2.61
N ASN A 55 25.12 -19.50 -2.05
CA ASN A 55 26.43 -19.63 -2.69
C ASN A 55 26.49 -20.93 -3.46
N ALA A 56 26.81 -20.88 -4.73
CA ALA A 56 26.93 -22.06 -5.57
C ALA A 56 28.11 -21.94 -6.53
N SER A 57 28.60 -23.06 -6.99
CA SER A 57 29.65 -23.14 -8.02
C SER A 57 29.43 -24.32 -8.93
N ASP A 58 29.94 -24.20 -10.15
CA ASP A 58 29.97 -25.27 -11.11
C ASP A 58 31.41 -25.75 -11.29
N PRO A 59 31.69 -27.10 -11.30
CA PRO A 59 33.03 -27.64 -11.49
C PRO A 59 33.64 -27.37 -12.86
N ASP A 60 32.81 -27.19 -13.88
CA ASP A 60 33.21 -26.94 -15.26
C ASP A 60 33.22 -25.44 -15.59
N ASN A 61 32.83 -24.60 -14.62
CA ASN A 61 32.65 -23.13 -14.69
C ASN A 61 31.54 -22.71 -15.65
N ASP A 62 30.50 -23.52 -15.77
CA ASP A 62 29.31 -23.15 -16.51
C ASP A 62 28.47 -22.07 -15.78
N VAL A 63 27.63 -21.37 -16.54
CA VAL A 63 26.76 -20.35 -15.97
C VAL A 63 25.61 -21.02 -15.22
N ILE A 64 25.49 -20.73 -13.93
CA ILE A 64 24.45 -21.30 -13.10
C ILE A 64 23.23 -20.39 -12.99
N VAL A 65 22.06 -21.00 -12.89
CA VAL A 65 20.75 -20.37 -12.65
C VAL A 65 20.17 -20.90 -11.35
N TYR A 66 19.68 -20.02 -10.50
CA TYR A 66 19.07 -20.38 -9.24
C TYR A 66 17.56 -20.58 -9.41
N GLU A 67 17.00 -21.56 -8.73
CA GLU A 67 15.59 -21.91 -8.80
C GLU A 67 15.06 -22.32 -7.42
N ILE A 68 13.93 -21.73 -6.98
CA ILE A 68 13.14 -22.24 -5.87
C ILE A 68 12.35 -23.44 -6.39
N ASN A 69 12.47 -24.59 -5.73
CA ASN A 69 11.88 -25.84 -6.21
C ASN A 69 11.12 -26.61 -5.12
N GLY A 70 10.74 -25.97 -4.02
CA GLY A 70 9.97 -26.54 -2.93
C GLY A 70 10.20 -25.82 -1.60
N GLY A 71 9.75 -26.46 -0.53
CA GLY A 71 9.67 -25.92 0.82
C GLY A 71 8.22 -25.63 1.20
N ALA A 72 7.92 -25.62 2.50
CA ALA A 72 6.56 -25.39 2.99
C ALA A 72 6.03 -24.00 2.59
N ASP A 73 6.95 -23.04 2.50
CA ASP A 73 6.66 -21.62 2.29
C ASP A 73 7.20 -21.09 0.95
N GLU A 74 7.43 -21.99 -0.04
CA GLU A 74 8.04 -21.66 -1.33
C GLU A 74 7.38 -20.48 -2.05
N ASN A 75 6.07 -20.31 -1.90
CA ASN A 75 5.30 -19.27 -2.56
C ASN A 75 5.50 -17.85 -1.95
N LEU A 76 6.20 -17.75 -0.83
CA LEU A 76 6.51 -16.50 -0.14
C LEU A 76 7.88 -15.93 -0.53
N PHE A 77 8.65 -16.64 -1.36
CA PHE A 77 10.02 -16.28 -1.70
C PHE A 77 10.24 -16.09 -3.21
N LEU A 78 11.28 -15.34 -3.52
CA LEU A 78 11.89 -15.27 -4.84
C LEU A 78 13.42 -15.45 -4.71
N VAL A 79 14.06 -15.84 -5.80
CA VAL A 79 15.53 -15.88 -5.91
C VAL A 79 15.95 -15.13 -7.17
N ASP A 80 16.98 -14.29 -7.07
CA ASP A 80 17.52 -13.54 -8.19
C ASP A 80 18.67 -14.30 -8.89
N SER A 81 19.19 -13.74 -9.99
CA SER A 81 20.28 -14.32 -10.77
C SER A 81 21.63 -14.37 -10.04
N ASN A 82 21.77 -13.69 -8.91
CA ASN A 82 22.96 -13.69 -8.07
C ASN A 82 22.85 -14.69 -6.91
N GLY A 83 21.70 -15.34 -6.76
CA GLY A 83 21.42 -16.26 -5.66
C GLY A 83 20.85 -15.59 -4.40
N GLN A 84 20.51 -14.30 -4.47
CA GLN A 84 19.83 -13.63 -3.35
C GLN A 84 18.40 -14.12 -3.25
N VAL A 85 18.07 -14.74 -2.13
CA VAL A 85 16.70 -15.12 -1.76
C VAL A 85 16.08 -14.00 -0.95
N SER A 86 14.87 -13.64 -1.31
CA SER A 86 14.12 -12.57 -0.65
C SER A 86 12.65 -12.97 -0.47
N PHE A 87 12.00 -12.44 0.54
CA PHE A 87 10.54 -12.52 0.66
C PHE A 87 9.87 -11.70 -0.44
N LEU A 88 8.72 -12.16 -0.93
CA LEU A 88 7.86 -11.40 -1.86
C LEU A 88 7.23 -10.20 -1.18
N THR A 89 6.88 -10.34 0.09
CA THR A 89 6.39 -9.27 0.99
C THR A 89 7.21 -9.36 2.26
N ALA A 90 7.59 -8.25 2.84
CA ALA A 90 8.31 -8.24 4.10
C ALA A 90 7.50 -9.01 5.18
N PRO A 91 8.11 -9.92 5.93
CA PRO A 91 7.42 -10.66 6.97
C PRO A 91 7.11 -9.75 8.16
N ASP A 92 6.04 -10.08 8.87
CA ASP A 92 5.54 -9.46 10.09
C ASP A 92 5.62 -10.54 11.19
N PHE A 93 6.39 -10.27 12.26
CA PHE A 93 6.64 -11.27 13.31
C PHE A 93 5.39 -11.55 14.14
N GLU A 94 4.56 -10.54 14.38
CA GLU A 94 3.32 -10.63 15.14
C GLU A 94 2.21 -11.31 14.35
N ASN A 95 2.29 -11.26 12.99
CA ASN A 95 1.33 -11.86 12.09
C ASN A 95 1.99 -12.75 11.03
N PRO A 96 2.60 -13.86 11.44
CA PRO A 96 3.41 -14.71 10.57
C PRO A 96 2.61 -15.34 9.44
N ALA A 97 3.15 -15.20 8.21
CA ALA A 97 2.54 -15.73 6.99
C ALA A 97 3.00 -17.16 6.64
N ASP A 98 3.93 -17.75 7.39
CA ASP A 98 4.38 -19.11 7.20
C ASP A 98 3.26 -20.13 7.48
N GLN A 99 3.34 -21.30 6.85
CA GLN A 99 2.28 -22.30 6.87
C GLN A 99 1.84 -22.73 8.27
N ASN A 100 2.73 -22.70 9.26
CA ASN A 100 2.45 -23.14 10.62
C ASN A 100 2.44 -21.99 11.65
N GLN A 101 2.60 -20.74 11.20
CA GLN A 101 2.54 -19.50 11.98
C GLN A 101 3.53 -19.48 13.17
N ASN A 102 4.75 -19.89 12.95
CA ASN A 102 5.78 -19.96 14.00
C ASN A 102 7.02 -19.10 13.70
N ASN A 103 6.95 -18.21 12.67
CA ASN A 103 8.05 -17.36 12.23
C ASN A 103 9.28 -18.11 11.72
N SER A 104 9.12 -19.40 11.33
CA SER A 104 10.17 -20.21 10.77
C SER A 104 9.77 -20.71 9.38
N TYR A 105 10.27 -20.04 8.37
CA TYR A 105 9.95 -20.25 6.96
C TYR A 105 10.88 -21.26 6.31
N GLU A 106 10.34 -22.17 5.54
CA GLU A 106 11.11 -23.22 4.86
C GLU A 106 11.03 -23.06 3.34
N VAL A 107 12.20 -22.94 2.68
CA VAL A 107 12.32 -22.87 1.23
C VAL A 107 13.40 -23.80 0.71
N SER A 108 13.15 -24.49 -0.40
CA SER A 108 14.12 -25.36 -1.06
C SER A 108 14.64 -24.71 -2.33
N VAL A 109 15.95 -24.67 -2.50
CA VAL A 109 16.64 -24.09 -3.66
C VAL A 109 17.51 -25.15 -4.32
N ARG A 110 17.57 -25.12 -5.65
CA ARG A 110 18.54 -25.85 -6.47
C ARG A 110 19.16 -24.92 -7.51
N VAL A 111 20.26 -25.33 -8.09
CA VAL A 111 20.92 -24.60 -9.19
C VAL A 111 21.01 -25.47 -10.43
N TYR A 112 21.04 -24.84 -11.61
CA TYR A 112 21.06 -25.45 -12.92
C TYR A 112 22.15 -24.83 -13.78
N ASP A 113 22.96 -25.65 -14.48
CA ASP A 113 24.08 -25.23 -15.32
C ASP A 113 23.77 -25.15 -16.82
N GLY A 114 22.53 -25.47 -17.20
CA GLY A 114 22.08 -25.59 -18.60
C GLY A 114 21.83 -27.02 -19.04
N GLU A 115 22.39 -28.02 -18.34
CA GLU A 115 22.20 -29.44 -18.63
C GLU A 115 21.80 -30.26 -17.39
N LEU A 116 22.41 -29.98 -16.24
CA LEU A 116 22.23 -30.72 -14.99
C LEU A 116 21.79 -29.82 -13.85
N TYR A 117 21.11 -30.42 -12.88
CA TYR A 117 20.71 -29.78 -11.62
C TYR A 117 21.59 -30.23 -10.47
N SER A 118 21.86 -29.34 -9.53
CA SER A 118 22.36 -29.73 -8.20
C SER A 118 21.33 -30.58 -7.45
N SER A 119 21.76 -31.19 -6.35
CA SER A 119 20.81 -31.58 -5.32
C SER A 119 20.10 -30.37 -4.73
N SER A 120 18.82 -30.52 -4.38
CA SER A 120 18.08 -29.49 -3.68
C SER A 120 18.59 -29.33 -2.24
N SER A 121 18.68 -28.10 -1.78
CA SER A 121 19.00 -27.74 -0.40
C SER A 121 17.83 -27.02 0.25
N ILE A 122 17.46 -27.44 1.44
CA ILE A 122 16.40 -26.80 2.23
C ILE A 122 17.05 -25.76 3.13
N PHE A 123 16.51 -24.56 3.10
CA PHE A 123 16.90 -23.44 3.93
C PHE A 123 15.76 -23.05 4.85
N THR A 124 16.09 -22.73 6.08
CA THR A 124 15.16 -22.20 7.08
C THR A 124 15.49 -20.74 7.33
N VAL A 125 14.49 -19.88 7.31
CA VAL A 125 14.59 -18.46 7.68
C VAL A 125 13.75 -18.25 8.92
N ASN A 126 14.39 -17.93 10.04
CA ASN A 126 13.68 -17.51 11.25
C ASN A 126 13.50 -16.00 11.19
N VAL A 127 12.28 -15.55 11.16
CA VAL A 127 11.97 -14.13 11.31
C VAL A 127 12.12 -13.77 12.78
N THR A 128 12.86 -12.71 13.04
CA THR A 128 13.11 -12.20 14.39
C THR A 128 12.36 -10.88 14.56
N ASN A 129 11.83 -10.68 15.75
CA ASN A 129 11.09 -9.52 16.15
C ASN A 129 11.98 -8.25 16.17
N ASP A 130 11.50 -7.14 15.65
CA ASP A 130 12.05 -5.81 15.87
C ASP A 130 11.30 -5.16 17.05
N GLU A 131 11.87 -5.26 18.27
CA GLU A 131 11.28 -4.70 19.49
C GLU A 131 10.91 -3.21 19.39
N ASN A 132 11.35 -2.52 18.33
CA ASN A 132 11.01 -1.11 18.13
C ASN A 132 9.63 -0.92 17.51
N ASP A 133 9.10 -1.90 16.80
CA ASP A 133 7.74 -1.85 16.24
C ASP A 133 6.70 -2.56 17.11
N ASP A 134 7.10 -3.34 18.12
CA ASP A 134 6.18 -3.91 19.12
C ASP A 134 5.32 -2.86 19.83
N ALA A 135 5.87 -1.67 20.02
CA ALA A 135 5.11 -0.55 20.58
C ALA A 135 3.96 -0.12 19.68
N ASP A 136 4.08 -0.40 18.37
CA ASP A 136 3.11 -0.03 17.34
C ASP A 136 1.91 -0.99 17.29
N ASN A 137 2.02 -2.19 17.88
CA ASN A 137 0.91 -3.14 18.04
C ASN A 137 0.10 -2.94 19.33
N SER A 138 0.42 -1.92 20.12
CA SER A 138 -0.35 -1.61 21.31
C SER A 138 -1.80 -1.24 20.94
N SER A 139 -2.78 -1.81 21.67
CA SER A 139 -4.16 -1.35 21.57
C SER A 139 -4.26 0.08 22.11
N PRO A 140 -5.01 0.97 21.44
CA PRO A 140 -5.21 2.31 21.93
C PRO A 140 -5.81 2.35 23.34
N SER A 141 -5.34 3.29 24.17
CA SER A 141 -5.91 3.60 25.46
C SER A 141 -6.98 4.67 25.27
N CYS A 142 -8.24 4.37 25.55
CA CYS A 142 -9.36 5.28 25.29
C CYS A 142 -10.03 5.75 26.57
N THR A 143 -10.38 7.06 26.63
CA THR A 143 -11.16 7.69 27.71
C THR A 143 -12.48 8.20 27.17
N ASP A 144 -13.58 7.94 27.89
CA ASP A 144 -14.93 8.38 27.54
C ASP A 144 -15.05 9.90 27.73
N GLN A 145 -15.44 10.60 26.67
CA GLN A 145 -15.69 12.05 26.66
C GLN A 145 -17.18 12.38 26.77
N GLY A 146 -18.03 11.38 26.86
CA GLY A 146 -19.49 11.52 26.77
C GLY A 146 -20.01 11.59 25.33
N GLN A 147 -21.34 11.54 25.15
CA GLN A 147 -21.98 11.59 23.83
C GLN A 147 -21.45 10.56 22.83
N ASN A 148 -21.16 9.33 23.29
CA ASN A 148 -20.57 8.25 22.51
C ASN A 148 -19.21 8.57 21.87
N THR A 149 -18.49 9.56 22.42
CA THR A 149 -17.17 9.98 21.97
C THR A 149 -16.11 9.45 22.90
N LEU A 150 -15.10 8.82 22.33
CA LEU A 150 -13.88 8.39 23.01
C LEU A 150 -12.70 9.22 22.52
N LEU A 151 -11.83 9.65 23.42
CA LEU A 151 -10.49 10.14 23.11
C LEU A 151 -9.51 8.99 23.33
N CYS A 152 -8.80 8.61 22.29
CA CYS A 152 -7.88 7.49 22.29
C CYS A 152 -6.44 7.97 22.06
N GLU A 153 -5.50 7.34 22.73
CA GLU A 153 -4.06 7.54 22.57
C GLU A 153 -3.41 6.22 22.15
N LEU A 154 -2.49 6.29 21.21
CA LEU A 154 -1.72 5.19 20.66
C LEU A 154 -0.27 5.64 20.48
N VAL A 155 0.69 4.80 20.86
CA VAL A 155 2.08 4.98 20.43
C VAL A 155 2.22 4.32 19.07
N TRP A 156 2.63 5.07 18.05
CA TRP A 156 2.90 4.59 16.72
C TRP A 156 4.24 5.16 16.21
N GLU A 157 5.13 4.30 15.75
CA GLU A 157 6.49 4.68 15.32
C GLU A 157 7.20 5.58 16.38
N ASN A 158 7.09 5.21 17.66
CA ASN A 158 7.60 5.95 18.81
C ASN A 158 7.02 7.37 19.01
N ILE A 159 5.89 7.68 18.37
CA ILE A 159 5.17 8.95 18.50
C ILE A 159 3.84 8.72 19.21
N ASN A 160 3.54 9.54 20.21
CA ASN A 160 2.20 9.57 20.80
C ASN A 160 1.22 10.15 19.79
N ARG A 161 0.24 9.36 19.38
CA ARG A 161 -0.85 9.74 18.46
C ARG A 161 -2.15 9.80 19.23
N GLU A 162 -2.96 10.81 18.93
CA GLU A 162 -4.30 10.99 19.50
C GLU A 162 -5.36 10.92 18.41
N PHE A 163 -6.55 10.41 18.75
CA PHE A 163 -7.69 10.43 17.85
C PHE A 163 -9.00 10.31 18.62
N TYR A 164 -10.05 10.88 18.08
CA TYR A 164 -11.41 10.71 18.59
C TYR A 164 -12.13 9.62 17.82
N ILE A 165 -12.89 8.77 18.55
CA ILE A 165 -13.85 7.84 17.97
C ILE A 165 -15.23 8.30 18.39
N VAL A 166 -16.12 8.48 17.41
CA VAL A 166 -17.53 8.81 17.67
C VAL A 166 -18.40 7.68 17.15
N ASN A 167 -19.18 7.09 18.05
CA ASN A 167 -20.09 6.01 17.73
C ASN A 167 -21.52 6.54 17.53
N PRO A 168 -22.30 6.01 16.56
CA PRO A 168 -23.72 6.32 16.47
C PRO A 168 -24.49 5.77 17.69
N ASN A 169 -25.56 6.46 18.09
CA ASN A 169 -26.40 6.03 19.22
C ASN A 169 -27.05 4.65 19.00
N ASN A 170 -27.24 4.26 17.75
CA ASN A 170 -27.93 3.03 17.35
C ASN A 170 -26.97 2.01 16.72
N LEU A 171 -25.74 1.91 17.22
CA LEU A 171 -24.77 0.94 16.71
C LEU A 171 -25.32 -0.49 16.95
N SER A 172 -25.47 -1.24 15.87
CA SER A 172 -25.92 -2.64 15.94
C SER A 172 -24.73 -3.54 16.26
N SER A 173 -24.89 -4.43 17.24
CA SER A 173 -23.91 -5.50 17.49
C SER A 173 -23.97 -6.63 16.46
N GLU A 174 -25.06 -6.72 15.68
CA GLU A 174 -25.29 -7.78 14.70
C GLU A 174 -24.80 -7.43 13.30
N ASN A 175 -24.67 -6.13 12.98
CA ASN A 175 -24.25 -5.66 11.67
C ASN A 175 -22.96 -4.83 11.78
N GLN A 176 -22.02 -5.10 10.91
CA GLN A 176 -20.81 -4.30 10.79
C GLN A 176 -21.14 -2.88 10.30
N ALA A 177 -20.55 -1.87 10.94
CA ALA A 177 -20.74 -0.46 10.60
C ALA A 177 -19.79 0.00 9.50
N PRO A 178 -20.16 1.02 8.69
CA PRO A 178 -19.19 1.77 7.91
C PRO A 178 -18.24 2.56 8.82
N LEU A 179 -17.02 2.79 8.35
CA LEU A 179 -16.04 3.67 8.96
C LEU A 179 -15.87 4.94 8.13
N LEU A 180 -15.85 6.09 8.77
CA LEU A 180 -15.41 7.35 8.18
C LEU A 180 -14.21 7.88 8.96
N ILE A 181 -13.08 8.10 8.29
CA ILE A 181 -11.93 8.82 8.85
C ILE A 181 -11.94 10.24 8.27
N SER A 182 -11.87 11.26 9.14
CA SER A 182 -11.89 12.66 8.75
C SER A 182 -10.61 13.36 9.19
N LEU A 183 -9.84 13.86 8.21
CA LEU A 183 -8.51 14.46 8.38
C LEU A 183 -8.63 15.98 8.40
N HIS A 184 -8.11 16.62 9.46
CA HIS A 184 -8.13 18.08 9.62
C HIS A 184 -7.17 18.80 8.66
N GLY A 185 -7.30 20.11 8.53
CA GLY A 185 -6.39 20.97 7.76
C GLY A 185 -5.06 21.22 8.45
N GLY A 186 -4.11 21.85 7.75
CA GLY A 186 -2.87 22.31 8.37
C GLY A 186 -3.13 23.36 9.44
N ALA A 187 -2.34 23.34 10.52
CA ALA A 187 -2.48 24.21 11.70
C ALA A 187 -3.84 24.06 12.42
N ASP A 188 -4.51 22.92 12.26
CA ASP A 188 -5.82 22.62 12.84
C ASP A 188 -5.75 21.41 13.77
N TYR A 189 -6.87 21.08 14.43
CA TYR A 189 -6.95 20.05 15.45
C TYR A 189 -8.12 19.09 15.18
N ALA A 190 -7.96 17.85 15.66
CA ALA A 190 -8.95 16.79 15.50
C ALA A 190 -10.32 17.14 16.12
N ASP A 191 -10.34 17.76 17.29
CA ASP A 191 -11.56 18.21 17.97
C ASP A 191 -12.28 19.33 17.22
N ALA A 192 -11.56 20.27 16.63
CA ALA A 192 -12.13 21.31 15.77
C ALA A 192 -12.72 20.72 14.49
N ASN A 193 -11.97 19.83 13.80
CA ASN A 193 -12.45 19.11 12.63
C ASN A 193 -13.74 18.34 12.92
N MET A 194 -13.80 17.65 14.03
CA MET A 194 -15.00 16.93 14.50
C MET A 194 -16.21 17.85 14.60
N GLN A 195 -16.03 19.12 15.00
CA GLN A 195 -17.13 20.07 15.21
C GLN A 195 -17.62 20.72 13.92
N TYR A 196 -16.71 21.11 13.00
CA TYR A 196 -17.14 21.92 11.83
C TYR A 196 -17.51 21.09 10.59
N THR A 197 -17.14 19.80 10.51
CA THR A 197 -17.42 18.98 9.31
C THR A 197 -18.88 18.62 9.12
N GLY A 198 -19.72 18.76 10.17
CA GLY A 198 -21.13 18.37 10.13
C GLY A 198 -21.36 16.85 10.15
N PHE A 199 -20.32 16.03 10.24
CA PHE A 199 -20.50 14.57 10.30
C PHE A 199 -21.25 14.11 11.54
N LEU A 200 -21.10 14.82 12.67
CA LEU A 200 -21.85 14.53 13.89
C LEU A 200 -23.35 14.67 13.72
N ASP A 201 -23.83 15.56 12.84
CA ASP A 201 -25.25 15.80 12.63
C ASP A 201 -25.94 14.64 11.90
N ILE A 202 -25.19 13.83 11.16
CA ILE A 202 -25.69 12.74 10.33
C ILE A 202 -25.26 11.35 10.80
N ILE A 203 -24.38 11.24 11.80
CA ILE A 203 -23.80 9.96 12.25
C ILE A 203 -24.87 8.97 12.68
N ASP A 204 -25.89 9.41 13.43
CA ASP A 204 -26.99 8.57 13.90
C ASP A 204 -27.93 8.13 12.76
N GLU A 205 -28.21 9.02 11.82
CA GLU A 205 -29.06 8.73 10.68
C GLU A 205 -28.43 7.72 9.73
N LYS A 206 -27.13 7.88 9.48
CA LYS A 206 -26.38 7.05 8.52
C LYS A 206 -25.74 5.81 9.14
N GLY A 207 -25.58 5.77 10.46
CA GLY A 207 -25.14 4.60 11.23
C GLY A 207 -23.67 4.21 10.95
N PHE A 208 -22.78 5.18 10.78
CA PHE A 208 -21.34 4.96 10.62
C PHE A 208 -20.58 5.28 11.91
N ILE A 209 -19.41 4.70 12.09
CA ILE A 209 -18.43 5.12 13.11
C ILE A 209 -17.51 6.16 12.46
N ALA A 210 -17.26 7.27 13.17
CA ALA A 210 -16.33 8.30 12.71
C ALA A 210 -15.07 8.32 13.56
N ILE A 211 -13.91 8.47 12.90
CA ILE A 211 -12.61 8.69 13.54
C ILE A 211 -12.05 10.03 13.07
N PHE A 212 -11.62 10.83 14.03
CA PHE A 212 -10.97 12.14 13.81
C PHE A 212 -9.57 12.07 14.39
N PRO A 213 -8.56 11.68 13.61
CA PRO A 213 -7.20 11.58 14.09
C PRO A 213 -6.52 12.94 14.15
N GLN A 214 -5.54 13.09 15.06
CA GLN A 214 -4.69 14.25 15.18
C GLN A 214 -3.41 14.07 14.36
N GLY A 215 -3.18 14.97 13.43
CA GLY A 215 -1.91 15.07 12.69
C GLY A 215 -0.78 15.55 13.59
N THR A 216 0.44 15.20 13.21
CA THR A 216 1.64 15.54 14.00
C THR A 216 2.00 17.02 13.89
N ILE A 217 2.88 17.47 14.78
CA ILE A 217 3.49 18.80 14.68
C ILE A 217 4.65 18.70 13.68
N ALA A 218 4.57 19.42 12.57
CA ALA A 218 5.66 19.48 11.62
C ALA A 218 6.92 20.07 12.26
N GLU A 219 8.04 19.35 12.19
CA GLU A 219 9.29 19.75 12.80
C GLU A 219 9.72 21.14 12.29
N GLY A 220 9.94 22.07 13.23
CA GLY A 220 10.38 23.44 12.97
C GLY A 220 9.29 24.42 12.51
N LYS A 221 8.01 24.01 12.36
CA LYS A 221 6.91 24.91 12.00
C LYS A 221 5.97 25.23 13.16
N GLY A 222 5.93 24.39 14.18
CA GLY A 222 5.07 24.58 15.35
C GLY A 222 3.58 24.41 15.10
N ASP A 223 3.20 24.02 13.87
CA ASP A 223 1.83 23.82 13.44
C ASP A 223 1.55 22.32 13.23
N THR A 224 0.35 21.89 13.55
CA THR A 224 -0.15 20.53 13.31
C THR A 224 -0.43 20.30 11.83
N GLY A 225 -0.32 19.07 11.36
CA GLY A 225 -0.60 18.73 9.98
C GLY A 225 -0.29 17.27 9.64
N TRP A 226 -0.48 16.94 8.38
CA TRP A 226 -0.24 15.62 7.81
C TRP A 226 1.00 15.67 6.92
N TYR A 227 1.89 14.70 7.12
CA TYR A 227 2.94 14.42 6.16
C TYR A 227 2.35 13.63 4.99
N ALA A 228 1.85 14.37 4.01
CA ALA A 228 1.35 13.83 2.76
C ALA A 228 2.54 13.64 1.81
N GLY A 229 3.02 12.43 1.70
CA GLY A 229 4.08 12.02 0.79
C GLY A 229 4.12 10.50 0.73
N GLY A 230 3.97 9.95 -0.48
CA GLY A 230 3.71 8.52 -0.67
C GLY A 230 4.86 7.58 -0.39
N ASP A 231 6.07 8.11 -0.28
CA ASP A 231 7.24 7.35 0.12
C ASP A 231 7.67 7.81 1.51
N CYS A 232 7.23 7.09 2.52
CA CYS A 232 7.65 7.33 3.91
C CYS A 232 9.13 7.01 4.16
N SER A 233 9.87 6.52 3.16
CA SER A 233 11.26 6.14 3.32
C SER A 233 12.14 7.34 3.72
N GLY A 234 12.78 7.24 4.90
CA GLY A 234 13.65 8.27 5.45
C GLY A 234 12.94 9.42 6.16
N LEU A 235 11.63 9.37 6.34
CA LEU A 235 10.88 10.29 7.20
C LEU A 235 10.88 9.76 8.64
N GLU A 236 11.00 10.67 9.62
CA GLU A 236 10.84 10.34 11.05
C GLU A 236 9.36 10.10 11.43
N VAL A 237 8.44 10.51 10.56
CA VAL A 237 6.99 10.40 10.76
C VAL A 237 6.35 9.96 9.47
N CYS A 238 5.60 8.86 9.51
CA CYS A 238 4.76 8.38 8.42
C CYS A 238 3.29 8.43 8.81
N ASP A 239 2.56 9.45 8.35
CA ASP A 239 1.14 9.54 8.62
C ASP A 239 0.32 8.53 7.79
N LEU A 240 0.87 8.01 6.68
CA LEU A 240 0.26 6.96 5.89
C LEU A 240 0.07 5.70 6.72
N SER A 241 1.16 5.19 7.32
CA SER A 241 1.15 3.99 8.16
C SER A 241 0.24 4.16 9.39
N PHE A 242 0.24 5.34 10.00
CA PHE A 242 -0.66 5.63 11.11
C PHE A 242 -2.15 5.53 10.74
N ILE A 243 -2.55 6.10 9.60
CA ILE A 243 -3.95 6.00 9.15
C ILE A 243 -4.30 4.56 8.78
N GLU A 244 -3.40 3.81 8.15
CA GLU A 244 -3.57 2.38 7.89
C GLU A 244 -3.77 1.59 9.19
N ARG A 245 -2.95 1.86 10.22
CA ARG A 245 -3.10 1.24 11.54
C ARG A 245 -4.46 1.55 12.18
N LEU A 246 -4.97 2.78 12.05
CA LEU A 246 -6.31 3.13 12.53
C LEU A 246 -7.42 2.35 11.81
N ILE A 247 -7.26 2.13 10.50
CA ILE A 247 -8.20 1.31 9.72
C ILE A 247 -8.18 -0.13 10.24
N ASP A 248 -7.01 -0.73 10.38
CA ASP A 248 -6.83 -2.12 10.82
C ASP A 248 -7.39 -2.31 12.24
N TYR A 249 -7.01 -1.42 13.19
CA TYR A 249 -7.58 -1.42 14.53
C TYR A 249 -9.11 -1.33 14.52
N SER A 250 -9.67 -0.49 13.68
CA SER A 250 -11.12 -0.31 13.60
C SER A 250 -11.83 -1.56 13.10
N ILE A 251 -11.28 -2.24 12.11
CA ILE A 251 -11.80 -3.50 11.57
C ILE A 251 -11.73 -4.59 12.65
N GLU A 252 -10.62 -4.68 13.36
CA GLU A 252 -10.37 -5.70 14.38
C GLU A 252 -11.22 -5.50 15.65
N SER A 253 -11.42 -4.24 16.08
CA SER A 253 -11.91 -3.92 17.42
C SER A 253 -13.28 -3.22 17.48
N LEU A 254 -13.72 -2.57 16.37
CA LEU A 254 -14.93 -1.74 16.36
C LEU A 254 -16.08 -2.31 15.52
N ASN A 255 -16.01 -3.58 15.10
CA ASN A 255 -17.02 -4.24 14.26
C ASN A 255 -17.30 -3.50 12.95
N ILE A 256 -16.24 -3.07 12.25
CA ILE A 256 -16.30 -2.35 10.97
C ILE A 256 -16.41 -3.33 9.80
N ASP A 257 -17.21 -2.96 8.80
CA ASP A 257 -17.20 -3.61 7.50
C ASP A 257 -16.00 -3.10 6.68
N GLN A 258 -15.00 -3.96 6.50
CA GLN A 258 -13.77 -3.63 5.76
C GLN A 258 -14.02 -3.15 4.32
N ASN A 259 -15.20 -3.43 3.73
CA ASN A 259 -15.56 -2.96 2.40
C ASN A 259 -16.25 -1.59 2.40
N ARG A 260 -16.45 -0.98 3.57
CA ARG A 260 -17.12 0.31 3.76
C ARG A 260 -16.29 1.25 4.62
N VAL A 261 -15.02 1.38 4.30
CA VAL A 261 -14.08 2.35 4.89
C VAL A 261 -13.99 3.56 3.97
N TYR A 262 -14.20 4.75 4.49
CA TYR A 262 -14.22 6.01 3.76
C TYR A 262 -13.28 7.01 4.41
N VAL A 263 -12.59 7.82 3.60
CA VAL A 263 -11.71 8.87 4.10
C VAL A 263 -12.07 10.21 3.48
N SER A 264 -12.22 11.22 4.33
CA SER A 264 -12.38 12.63 3.95
C SER A 264 -11.29 13.47 4.59
N GLY A 265 -10.98 14.62 3.99
CA GLY A 265 -10.00 15.54 4.58
C GLY A 265 -10.07 16.91 3.96
N PHE A 266 -9.72 17.92 4.75
CA PHE A 266 -9.76 19.33 4.37
C PHE A 266 -8.33 19.88 4.19
N SER A 267 -8.10 20.69 3.13
CA SER A 267 -6.82 21.38 2.90
C SER A 267 -5.62 20.41 2.94
N ASN A 268 -4.70 20.55 3.89
CA ASN A 268 -3.60 19.61 4.09
C ASN A 268 -4.09 18.16 4.32
N GLY A 269 -5.22 17.98 5.03
CA GLY A 269 -5.86 16.67 5.15
C GLY A 269 -6.36 16.10 3.81
N ALA A 270 -6.73 16.96 2.85
CA ALA A 270 -7.13 16.52 1.52
C ALA A 270 -5.91 16.04 0.69
N PHE A 271 -4.73 16.63 0.86
CA PHE A 271 -3.49 16.08 0.30
C PHE A 271 -3.23 14.66 0.84
N MET A 272 -3.41 14.47 2.14
CA MET A 272 -3.28 13.15 2.75
C MET A 272 -4.32 12.16 2.24
N VAL A 273 -5.56 12.59 1.97
CA VAL A 273 -6.59 11.74 1.32
C VAL A 273 -6.11 11.27 -0.06
N TYR A 274 -5.45 12.12 -0.83
CA TYR A 274 -4.89 11.71 -2.13
C TYR A 274 -3.69 10.77 -1.99
N THR A 275 -2.82 11.00 -1.00
CA THR A 275 -1.75 10.05 -0.67
C THR A 275 -2.33 8.67 -0.36
N LEU A 276 -3.35 8.58 0.50
CA LEU A 276 -4.06 7.33 0.80
C LEU A 276 -4.72 6.71 -0.45
N ALA A 277 -5.29 7.53 -1.33
CA ALA A 277 -5.87 7.05 -2.58
C ALA A 277 -4.82 6.40 -3.50
N CYS A 278 -3.59 6.92 -3.51
CA CYS A 278 -2.52 6.39 -4.33
C CYS A 278 -1.88 5.12 -3.76
N PHE A 279 -1.72 5.03 -2.43
CA PHE A 279 -0.87 4.02 -1.80
C PHE A 279 -1.62 3.01 -0.91
N SER A 280 -2.86 3.33 -0.46
CA SER A 280 -3.71 2.48 0.39
C SER A 280 -5.10 2.24 -0.22
N SER A 281 -5.20 2.25 -1.54
CA SER A 281 -6.48 2.12 -2.25
C SER A 281 -7.19 0.79 -2.01
N ASP A 282 -6.48 -0.26 -1.64
CA ASP A 282 -7.02 -1.59 -1.30
C ASP A 282 -7.80 -1.60 0.01
N LYS A 283 -7.45 -0.73 0.98
CA LYS A 283 -8.09 -0.64 2.29
C LYS A 283 -9.30 0.32 2.34
N ILE A 284 -9.46 1.21 1.37
CA ILE A 284 -10.41 2.34 1.44
C ILE A 284 -11.40 2.29 0.28
N ALA A 285 -12.71 2.25 0.60
CA ALA A 285 -13.78 2.10 -0.38
C ALA A 285 -14.00 3.34 -1.26
N ALA A 286 -13.90 4.55 -0.70
CA ALA A 286 -14.00 5.80 -1.45
C ALA A 286 -13.35 6.98 -0.70
N PHE A 287 -13.02 8.03 -1.44
CA PHE A 287 -12.23 9.19 -1.02
C PHE A 287 -12.98 10.51 -1.25
N ALA A 288 -12.92 11.40 -0.25
CA ALA A 288 -13.61 12.69 -0.29
C ALA A 288 -12.67 13.86 0.10
N PRO A 289 -11.70 14.24 -0.75
CA PRO A 289 -10.85 15.39 -0.52
C PRO A 289 -11.62 16.71 -0.69
N VAL A 290 -11.38 17.68 0.21
CA VAL A 290 -11.99 19.00 0.20
C VAL A 290 -10.91 20.08 0.23
N SER A 291 -10.93 21.01 -0.73
CA SER A 291 -9.99 22.15 -0.83
C SER A 291 -8.51 21.75 -0.70
N GLY A 292 -8.11 20.72 -1.44
CA GLY A 292 -6.73 20.24 -1.55
C GLY A 292 -6.46 19.67 -2.93
N SER A 293 -5.29 19.10 -3.14
CA SER A 293 -4.90 18.45 -4.40
C SER A 293 -3.85 17.37 -4.12
N MET A 294 -3.32 16.75 -5.17
CA MET A 294 -2.08 15.95 -5.07
C MET A 294 -0.86 16.87 -5.05
N SER A 295 0.16 16.51 -4.29
CA SER A 295 1.48 17.10 -4.49
C SER A 295 2.02 16.70 -5.87
N PRO A 296 2.88 17.51 -6.51
CA PRO A 296 3.49 17.12 -7.79
C PRO A 296 4.31 15.83 -7.69
N ASP A 297 4.93 15.56 -6.55
CA ASP A 297 5.72 14.36 -6.31
C ASP A 297 4.82 13.12 -6.21
N ASP A 298 3.76 13.18 -5.39
CA ASP A 298 2.79 12.09 -5.30
C ASP A 298 2.10 11.82 -6.63
N PHE A 299 1.76 12.87 -7.38
CA PHE A 299 1.13 12.74 -8.70
C PHE A 299 1.99 11.94 -9.69
N GLN A 300 3.33 12.06 -9.63
CA GLN A 300 4.25 11.34 -10.50
C GLN A 300 4.36 9.85 -10.17
N ILE A 301 4.22 9.49 -8.89
CA ILE A 301 4.42 8.12 -8.41
C ILE A 301 3.12 7.41 -8.03
N CYS A 302 1.98 8.11 -8.07
CA CYS A 302 0.67 7.56 -7.76
C CYS A 302 0.34 6.34 -8.61
N ASN A 303 0.07 5.20 -7.98
CA ASN A 303 -0.24 3.97 -8.68
C ASN A 303 -1.23 3.10 -7.87
N PRO A 304 -2.51 3.47 -7.82
CA PRO A 304 -3.51 2.74 -7.05
C PRO A 304 -3.65 1.28 -7.50
N GLN A 305 -3.87 0.38 -6.56
CA GLN A 305 -4.02 -1.05 -6.81
C GLN A 305 -5.39 -1.42 -7.42
N ARG A 306 -6.37 -0.54 -7.33
CA ARG A 306 -7.73 -0.70 -7.87
C ARG A 306 -8.31 0.64 -8.33
N PRO A 307 -9.41 0.65 -9.10
CA PRO A 307 -10.17 1.86 -9.39
C PRO A 307 -10.62 2.58 -8.11
N ILE A 308 -10.41 3.90 -8.07
CA ILE A 308 -10.68 4.73 -6.88
C ILE A 308 -11.88 5.65 -7.11
N PRO A 309 -13.00 5.45 -6.37
CA PRO A 309 -14.10 6.42 -6.37
C PRO A 309 -13.69 7.69 -5.61
N VAL A 310 -13.89 8.85 -6.23
CA VAL A 310 -13.54 10.14 -5.62
C VAL A 310 -14.68 11.11 -5.75
N ILE A 311 -14.98 11.82 -4.65
CA ILE A 311 -15.80 13.04 -4.64
C ILE A 311 -14.91 14.17 -4.14
N HIS A 312 -14.47 15.05 -5.04
CA HIS A 312 -13.67 16.22 -4.71
C HIS A 312 -14.55 17.45 -4.65
N ILE A 313 -14.36 18.30 -3.64
CA ILE A 313 -15.07 19.58 -3.47
C ILE A 313 -14.05 20.70 -3.33
N HIS A 314 -14.21 21.79 -4.13
CA HIS A 314 -13.23 22.88 -4.14
C HIS A 314 -13.85 24.24 -4.46
N GLY A 315 -13.38 25.28 -3.80
CA GLY A 315 -13.71 26.65 -4.16
C GLY A 315 -12.96 27.10 -5.41
N ILE A 316 -13.65 27.60 -6.44
CA ILE A 316 -13.01 28.06 -7.69
C ILE A 316 -11.99 29.17 -7.44
N ASN A 317 -12.27 30.01 -6.46
CA ASN A 317 -11.45 31.17 -6.09
C ASN A 317 -10.56 30.88 -4.86
N ASP A 318 -10.18 29.64 -4.62
CA ASP A 318 -9.24 29.30 -3.56
C ASP A 318 -7.84 29.83 -3.89
N ASP A 319 -7.43 30.89 -3.17
CA ASP A 319 -6.11 31.51 -3.35
C ASP A 319 -4.99 30.72 -2.64
N SER A 320 -5.33 29.85 -1.71
CA SER A 320 -4.36 29.04 -0.93
C SER A 320 -3.98 27.77 -1.69
N ILE A 321 -4.98 27.08 -2.25
CA ILE A 321 -4.82 25.88 -3.06
C ILE A 321 -5.51 26.13 -4.41
N PRO A 322 -4.85 26.84 -5.34
CA PRO A 322 -5.48 27.27 -6.58
C PRO A 322 -5.80 26.08 -7.49
N VAL A 323 -7.01 26.09 -8.08
CA VAL A 323 -7.48 25.04 -9.00
C VAL A 323 -6.54 24.84 -10.21
N GLN A 324 -5.83 25.91 -10.63
CA GLN A 324 -4.87 25.88 -11.73
C GLN A 324 -3.51 25.29 -11.34
N GLY A 325 -3.35 24.95 -10.05
CA GLY A 325 -2.09 24.43 -9.52
C GLY A 325 -1.05 25.50 -9.21
N SER A 326 0.08 25.06 -8.67
CA SER A 326 1.27 25.87 -8.36
C SER A 326 2.50 24.97 -8.33
N ASP A 327 3.64 25.49 -7.86
CA ASP A 327 4.85 24.68 -7.67
C ASP A 327 4.66 23.53 -6.65
N TYR A 328 3.63 23.63 -5.78
CA TYR A 328 3.35 22.64 -4.71
C TYR A 328 1.99 21.95 -4.86
N VAL A 329 1.21 22.33 -5.87
CA VAL A 329 -0.17 21.87 -6.06
C VAL A 329 -0.34 21.43 -7.52
N THR A 330 -0.65 20.16 -7.73
CA THR A 330 -1.01 19.66 -9.06
C THR A 330 -2.34 20.27 -9.50
N PRO A 331 -2.47 20.79 -10.76
CA PRO A 331 -3.73 21.30 -11.26
C PRO A 331 -4.87 20.29 -11.08
N LEU A 332 -6.03 20.72 -10.57
CA LEU A 332 -7.15 19.80 -10.33
C LEU A 332 -7.66 19.12 -11.60
N GLN A 333 -7.55 19.80 -12.74
CA GLN A 333 -7.89 19.19 -14.02
C GLN A 333 -6.99 18.00 -14.35
N ASP A 334 -5.69 18.09 -14.06
CA ASP A 334 -4.74 16.99 -14.32
C ASP A 334 -5.03 15.82 -13.38
N VAL A 335 -5.34 16.10 -12.10
CA VAL A 335 -5.75 15.09 -11.13
C VAL A 335 -7.03 14.38 -11.57
N SER A 336 -8.06 15.14 -11.99
CA SER A 336 -9.34 14.58 -12.47
C SER A 336 -9.15 13.69 -13.71
N LEU A 337 -8.36 14.16 -14.68
CA LEU A 337 -8.05 13.40 -15.89
C LEU A 337 -7.27 12.12 -15.59
N TYR A 338 -6.28 12.21 -14.69
CA TYR A 338 -5.50 11.05 -14.24
C TYR A 338 -6.40 9.99 -13.59
N LEU A 339 -7.22 10.38 -12.60
CA LEU A 339 -8.12 9.49 -11.90
C LEU A 339 -9.15 8.85 -12.85
N SER A 340 -9.69 9.62 -13.78
CA SER A 340 -10.61 9.13 -14.81
C SER A 340 -9.93 8.11 -15.73
N SER A 341 -8.67 8.36 -16.06
CA SER A 341 -7.86 7.46 -16.91
C SER A 341 -7.56 6.13 -16.24
N ILE A 342 -7.06 6.15 -14.99
CA ILE A 342 -6.74 4.91 -14.25
C ILE A 342 -8.00 4.09 -13.93
N ASN A 343 -9.13 4.76 -13.71
CA ASN A 343 -10.42 4.12 -13.52
C ASN A 343 -11.07 3.65 -14.83
N ASN A 344 -10.45 3.97 -15.98
CA ASN A 344 -10.94 3.64 -17.31
C ASN A 344 -12.40 4.11 -17.54
N CYS A 345 -12.67 5.38 -17.22
CA CYS A 345 -13.99 5.99 -17.36
C CYS A 345 -14.29 6.28 -18.84
N ALA A 346 -15.49 5.92 -19.30
CA ALA A 346 -15.89 6.05 -20.70
C ALA A 346 -16.74 7.30 -20.98
N GLN A 347 -17.31 7.91 -19.95
CA GLN A 347 -18.21 9.06 -20.08
C GLN A 347 -17.81 10.21 -19.16
N ASN A 348 -17.93 11.44 -19.69
CA ASN A 348 -17.78 12.67 -18.94
C ASN A 348 -19.01 13.54 -19.10
N SER A 349 -19.48 14.12 -18.02
CA SER A 349 -20.61 15.04 -18.01
C SER A 349 -20.34 16.21 -17.07
N VAL A 350 -20.97 17.34 -17.35
CA VAL A 350 -20.99 18.51 -16.46
C VAL A 350 -22.42 18.70 -15.98
N VAL A 351 -22.58 18.87 -14.68
CA VAL A 351 -23.87 19.15 -14.05
C VAL A 351 -23.76 20.48 -13.33
N ASP A 352 -24.57 21.43 -13.75
CA ASP A 352 -24.69 22.72 -13.08
C ASP A 352 -25.71 22.62 -11.94
N GLY A 353 -25.35 23.14 -10.79
CA GLY A 353 -26.25 23.28 -9.64
C GLY A 353 -26.80 24.66 -9.50
N GLU A 354 -28.04 24.75 -9.04
CA GLU A 354 -28.69 26.03 -8.71
C GLU A 354 -28.37 26.41 -7.26
N ASP A 355 -28.20 27.70 -7.01
CA ASP A 355 -28.16 28.24 -5.64
C ASP A 355 -29.59 28.17 -5.03
N THR A 356 -29.89 26.96 -4.49
CA THR A 356 -31.21 26.69 -3.90
C THR A 356 -31.38 27.25 -2.50
N ASN A 357 -30.28 27.68 -1.87
CA ASN A 357 -30.26 28.18 -0.49
C ASN A 357 -30.24 29.73 -0.45
N GLU A 358 -30.13 30.37 -1.62
CA GLU A 358 -29.98 31.82 -1.75
C GLU A 358 -28.78 32.39 -0.95
N ASP A 359 -27.73 31.57 -0.77
CA ASP A 359 -26.50 31.95 -0.06
C ASP A 359 -25.48 32.65 -0.96
N GLY A 360 -25.75 32.71 -2.26
CA GLY A 360 -24.94 33.40 -3.27
C GLY A 360 -23.88 32.50 -3.90
N TYR A 361 -23.86 31.19 -3.59
CA TYR A 361 -22.94 30.24 -4.16
C TYR A 361 -23.63 29.32 -5.18
N ALA A 362 -23.23 29.44 -6.43
CA ALA A 362 -23.53 28.44 -7.46
C ALA A 362 -22.44 27.37 -7.48
N TRP A 363 -22.78 26.16 -7.89
CA TRP A 363 -21.81 25.08 -8.04
C TRP A 363 -21.97 24.37 -9.39
N TYR A 364 -20.91 23.71 -9.83
CA TYR A 364 -20.99 22.75 -10.91
C TYR A 364 -20.12 21.53 -10.60
N SER A 365 -20.47 20.38 -11.19
CA SER A 365 -19.70 19.15 -11.03
C SER A 365 -19.28 18.61 -12.40
N GLU A 366 -18.02 18.22 -12.49
CA GLU A 366 -17.47 17.41 -13.58
C GLU A 366 -17.48 15.95 -13.13
N ILE A 367 -18.24 15.11 -13.83
CA ILE A 367 -18.44 13.71 -13.45
C ILE A 367 -17.90 12.81 -14.54
N SER A 368 -16.94 11.96 -14.20
CA SER A 368 -16.49 10.84 -15.02
C SER A 368 -17.17 9.56 -14.54
N SER A 369 -17.86 8.88 -15.44
CA SER A 369 -18.68 7.69 -15.17
C SER A 369 -18.45 6.58 -16.19
N ASP A 370 -19.17 5.47 -16.02
CA ASP A 370 -18.93 4.22 -16.76
C ASP A 370 -17.46 3.77 -16.64
N CYS A 371 -16.96 3.85 -15.43
CA CYS A 371 -15.62 3.44 -15.06
C CYS A 371 -15.59 1.93 -14.70
N ASN A 372 -14.38 1.35 -14.59
CA ASN A 372 -14.21 0.00 -14.06
C ASN A 372 -14.82 -0.09 -12.65
N ASP A 373 -15.29 -1.27 -12.25
CA ASP A 373 -15.88 -1.56 -10.93
C ASP A 373 -17.08 -0.66 -10.55
N ASN A 374 -17.72 -0.02 -11.55
CA ASN A 374 -18.83 0.92 -11.38
C ASN A 374 -18.50 2.12 -10.44
N VAL A 375 -17.27 2.53 -10.38
CA VAL A 375 -16.87 3.73 -9.64
C VAL A 375 -17.16 4.99 -10.46
N SER A 376 -17.03 6.16 -9.84
CA SER A 376 -17.08 7.46 -10.51
C SER A 376 -16.03 8.41 -9.92
N VAL A 377 -15.63 9.37 -10.72
CA VAL A 377 -14.79 10.50 -10.29
C VAL A 377 -15.62 11.76 -10.45
N ASN A 378 -15.84 12.46 -9.35
CA ASN A 378 -16.68 13.67 -9.31
C ASN A 378 -15.87 14.82 -8.73
N PHE A 379 -15.74 15.91 -9.48
CA PHE A 379 -15.12 17.15 -9.04
C PHE A 379 -16.18 18.24 -9.01
N THR A 380 -16.53 18.70 -7.81
CA THR A 380 -17.52 19.75 -7.56
C THR A 380 -16.82 21.05 -7.20
N TYR A 381 -17.17 22.10 -7.91
CA TYR A 381 -16.62 23.45 -7.75
C TYR A 381 -17.69 24.40 -7.24
N LEU A 382 -17.33 25.22 -6.21
CA LEU A 382 -18.17 26.19 -5.54
C LEU A 382 -17.74 27.62 -5.85
#